data_a81fb2b1a3f309d5c0c9443307ffef00
#
_entry.id   a81fb2b1a3f309d5c0c9443307ffef00
#
_cell.length_a   1.000
_cell.length_b   1.000
_cell.length_c   1.000
_cell.angle_alpha   90.00
_cell.angle_beta   90.00
_cell.angle_gamma   90.00
#
_symmetry.space_group_name_H-M   'P 1'
#
loop_
_entity.id
_entity.type
_entity.pdbx_description
1 polymer ?
#
loop_
_entity_poly.entity_id
_entity_poly.type
_entity_poly.pdbx_seq_one_letter_code
_entity_poly.pdbx_strand_id
1 'polypeptide(L)'
;KAARKYGLYFGVSLHADHAWSWYEPSQRHDTKGPKKGIPYDGKLTKADGKGKWWEGYDPQDLYAQNHPLSENSWDNGMIHRQWAWGNGVCVPSQEYCTNFYNRTLDVINRYNPDLLYFDVTVAPFYPVSDAGLKIAAHFYNHNMATHKGKLEAVMFGKILDENQRKALVWDVERGAPNKIIDQPWQSCSCIGGWHYNTSIYEKNEYKSAAYVAKLLVDIVSKNGNLLLSVPLRADGTFDEKEEKILNEF
;
A
#
# COMPACT_ATOMS: atom_id res chain seq x y z
N LYS A 1 20.76 -0.14 7.00
CA LYS A 1 22.08 -0.56 7.56
C LYS A 1 21.91 -1.66 8.62
N ALA A 2 21.00 -1.48 9.62
CA ALA A 2 20.85 -2.47 10.71
C ALA A 2 20.45 -3.85 10.18
N ALA A 3 19.39 -3.97 9.37
CA ALA A 3 18.93 -5.24 8.81
C ALA A 3 20.08 -6.00 8.12
N ARG A 4 20.82 -5.34 7.22
CA ARG A 4 21.94 -5.96 6.50
C ARG A 4 23.10 -6.36 7.41
N LYS A 5 23.32 -5.62 8.53
CA LYS A 5 24.34 -6.00 9.53
C LYS A 5 24.05 -7.37 10.16
N TYR A 6 22.78 -7.74 10.23
CA TYR A 6 22.33 -9.04 10.78
C TYR A 6 21.95 -10.05 9.70
N GLY A 7 22.35 -9.84 8.45
CA GLY A 7 22.08 -10.76 7.35
C GLY A 7 20.61 -10.85 6.92
N LEU A 8 19.80 -9.84 7.28
CA LEU A 8 18.39 -9.80 6.91
C LEU A 8 18.20 -9.17 5.53
N TYR A 9 17.26 -9.68 4.77
CA TYR A 9 16.76 -9.01 3.57
C TYR A 9 16.00 -7.72 3.94
N PHE A 10 16.05 -6.75 3.05
CA PHE A 10 15.44 -5.45 3.26
C PHE A 10 14.41 -5.15 2.17
N GLY A 11 13.16 -5.02 2.57
CA GLY A 11 12.04 -4.66 1.69
C GLY A 11 11.52 -3.26 1.94
N VAL A 12 10.90 -2.68 0.91
CA VAL A 12 10.20 -1.40 0.97
C VAL A 12 8.81 -1.56 0.42
N SER A 13 7.81 -1.16 1.21
CA SER A 13 6.43 -1.01 0.77
C SER A 13 6.15 0.44 0.38
N LEU A 14 5.49 0.64 -0.74
CA LEU A 14 5.17 1.95 -1.31
C LEU A 14 3.65 2.06 -1.48
N HIS A 15 3.06 3.11 -0.90
CA HIS A 15 1.62 3.37 -0.93
C HIS A 15 1.25 4.69 -1.62
N ALA A 16 2.25 5.46 -2.06
CA ALA A 16 2.03 6.77 -2.64
C ALA A 16 1.46 6.74 -4.07
N ASP A 17 1.24 5.55 -4.63
CA ASP A 17 0.63 5.35 -5.95
C ASP A 17 -0.86 5.71 -6.00
N HIS A 18 -1.48 6.03 -4.85
CA HIS A 18 -2.85 6.57 -4.78
C HIS A 18 -2.96 7.95 -4.16
N ALA A 19 -1.92 8.51 -3.58
CA ALA A 19 -2.03 9.74 -2.81
C ALA A 19 -2.57 10.92 -3.62
N TRP A 20 -2.47 10.87 -4.95
CA TRP A 20 -3.06 11.86 -5.85
C TRP A 20 -4.59 11.95 -5.72
N SER A 21 -5.27 10.86 -5.41
CA SER A 21 -6.73 10.81 -5.26
C SER A 21 -7.22 11.28 -3.89
N TRP A 22 -6.36 11.43 -2.91
CA TRP A 22 -6.74 11.84 -1.56
C TRP A 22 -7.28 13.27 -1.49
N TYR A 23 -7.08 14.05 -2.53
CA TYR A 23 -7.67 15.37 -2.69
C TYR A 23 -9.21 15.33 -2.77
N GLU A 24 -9.80 14.25 -3.29
CA GLU A 24 -11.26 14.15 -3.42
C GLU A 24 -12.02 14.17 -2.09
N PRO A 25 -11.67 13.35 -1.07
CA PRO A 25 -12.31 13.43 0.22
C PRO A 25 -12.23 14.81 0.86
N SER A 26 -11.11 15.51 0.67
CA SER A 26 -10.88 16.83 1.24
C SER A 26 -11.81 17.93 0.68
N GLN A 27 -12.36 17.73 -0.49
CA GLN A 27 -13.32 18.65 -1.13
C GLN A 27 -14.76 18.48 -0.63
N ARG A 28 -15.00 17.57 0.32
CA ARG A 28 -16.33 17.20 0.83
C ARG A 28 -16.63 17.89 2.16
N HIS A 29 -17.68 17.44 2.80
CA HIS A 29 -18.13 17.88 4.12
C HIS A 29 -18.82 16.73 4.86
N ASP A 30 -19.00 16.86 6.17
CA ASP A 30 -19.82 15.92 6.94
C ASP A 30 -21.27 15.97 6.49
N THR A 31 -21.87 14.79 6.26
CA THR A 31 -23.29 14.67 5.90
C THR A 31 -24.18 14.53 7.12
N LYS A 32 -23.63 14.27 8.29
CA LYS A 32 -24.33 14.07 9.58
C LYS A 32 -23.56 14.72 10.71
N GLY A 33 -24.20 14.82 11.87
CA GLY A 33 -23.58 15.31 13.11
C GLY A 33 -23.52 16.84 13.22
N PRO A 34 -22.87 17.37 14.28
CA PRO A 34 -22.90 18.81 14.62
C PRO A 34 -22.13 19.67 13.60
N LYS A 35 -21.27 19.10 12.79
CA LYS A 35 -20.52 19.80 11.74
C LYS A 35 -21.05 19.54 10.33
N LYS A 36 -22.28 19.04 10.22
CA LYS A 36 -22.92 18.78 8.93
C LYS A 36 -22.86 20.01 8.01
N GLY A 37 -22.40 19.80 6.78
CA GLY A 37 -22.32 20.84 5.76
C GLY A 37 -21.12 21.79 5.88
N ILE A 38 -20.29 21.66 6.91
CA ILE A 38 -19.04 22.45 7.01
C ILE A 38 -18.01 21.79 6.09
N PRO A 39 -17.51 22.49 5.05
CA PRO A 39 -16.51 21.94 4.14
C PRO A 39 -15.23 21.56 4.86
N TYR A 40 -14.58 20.48 4.39
CA TYR A 40 -13.21 20.17 4.75
C TYR A 40 -12.24 21.15 4.08
N ASP A 41 -10.96 20.93 4.23
CA ASP A 41 -9.90 21.88 3.86
C ASP A 41 -9.54 21.90 2.36
N GLY A 42 -10.08 20.98 1.55
CA GLY A 42 -9.71 20.85 0.12
C GLY A 42 -10.04 22.06 -0.75
N LYS A 43 -10.84 23.00 -0.26
CA LYS A 43 -11.17 24.27 -0.95
C LYS A 43 -10.59 25.50 -0.22
N LEU A 44 -9.94 25.30 0.91
CA LEU A 44 -9.28 26.40 1.61
C LEU A 44 -8.05 26.88 0.85
N THR A 45 -7.81 28.17 0.93
CA THR A 45 -6.66 28.84 0.32
C THR A 45 -5.79 29.46 1.40
N LYS A 46 -4.59 29.87 1.04
CA LYS A 46 -3.69 30.59 1.96
C LYS A 46 -4.36 31.82 2.62
N ALA A 47 -5.26 32.51 1.90
CA ALA A 47 -5.99 33.67 2.41
C ALA A 47 -6.93 33.34 3.57
N ASP A 48 -7.49 32.14 3.59
CA ASP A 48 -8.39 31.67 4.64
C ASP A 48 -7.67 31.44 5.98
N GLY A 49 -6.34 31.41 5.97
CA GLY A 49 -5.49 31.26 7.14
C GLY A 49 -5.29 32.51 7.97
N LYS A 50 -5.71 33.68 7.46
CA LYS A 50 -5.50 34.95 8.17
C LYS A 50 -6.10 34.92 9.59
N GLY A 51 -5.27 35.18 10.60
CA GLY A 51 -5.65 35.13 12.01
C GLY A 51 -5.79 33.72 12.59
N LYS A 52 -5.42 32.67 11.86
CA LYS A 52 -5.45 31.27 12.34
C LYS A 52 -4.03 30.76 12.60
N TRP A 53 -3.92 29.61 13.27
CA TRP A 53 -2.64 28.98 13.61
C TRP A 53 -1.80 28.59 12.39
N TRP A 54 -2.41 28.44 11.21
CA TRP A 54 -1.76 28.11 9.96
C TRP A 54 -1.60 29.31 8.99
N GLU A 55 -1.71 30.55 9.52
CA GLU A 55 -1.48 31.75 8.73
C GLU A 55 -0.11 31.70 8.04
N GLY A 56 -0.09 32.02 6.74
CA GLY A 56 1.12 31.99 5.93
C GLY A 56 1.36 30.67 5.19
N TYR A 57 0.64 29.60 5.51
CA TYR A 57 0.69 28.31 4.83
C TYR A 57 -0.50 28.16 3.87
N ASP A 58 -0.30 27.39 2.78
CA ASP A 58 -1.37 27.05 1.85
C ASP A 58 -1.82 25.61 2.13
N PRO A 59 -3.10 25.37 2.51
CA PRO A 59 -3.61 24.02 2.72
C PRO A 59 -3.49 23.11 1.48
N GLN A 60 -3.48 23.70 0.28
CA GLN A 60 -3.37 22.95 -0.96
C GLN A 60 -2.00 22.30 -1.15
N ASP A 61 -0.94 22.78 -0.48
CA ASP A 61 0.39 22.18 -0.49
C ASP A 61 0.43 20.80 0.20
N LEU A 62 -0.61 20.44 0.96
CA LEU A 62 -0.77 19.11 1.58
C LEU A 62 -1.19 18.04 0.58
N TYR A 63 -1.71 18.42 -0.58
CA TYR A 63 -2.23 17.50 -1.57
C TYR A 63 -1.27 17.32 -2.72
N ALA A 64 -1.08 16.05 -3.10
CA ALA A 64 -0.15 15.68 -4.15
C ALA A 64 -0.63 16.09 -5.55
N GLN A 65 -1.94 16.26 -5.73
CA GLN A 65 -2.55 16.67 -6.99
C GLN A 65 -3.91 17.33 -6.72
N ASN A 66 -4.07 18.58 -7.17
CA ASN A 66 -5.36 19.23 -7.20
C ASN A 66 -6.08 18.83 -8.50
N HIS A 67 -7.31 18.32 -8.39
CA HIS A 67 -8.11 17.89 -9.53
C HIS A 67 -9.61 17.99 -9.22
N PRO A 68 -10.50 18.06 -10.23
CA PRO A 68 -11.93 18.00 -10.02
C PRO A 68 -12.35 16.70 -9.33
N LEU A 69 -13.50 16.73 -8.65
CA LEU A 69 -14.11 15.50 -8.14
C LEU A 69 -14.38 14.52 -9.27
N SER A 70 -14.07 13.26 -9.03
CA SER A 70 -14.45 12.17 -9.92
C SER A 70 -15.97 12.04 -9.97
N GLU A 71 -16.49 11.50 -11.07
CA GLU A 71 -17.88 11.13 -11.19
C GLU A 71 -18.26 10.18 -10.04
N ASN A 72 -19.43 10.39 -9.43
CA ASN A 72 -19.88 9.61 -8.25
C ASN A 72 -18.93 9.63 -7.05
N SER A 73 -18.19 10.72 -6.87
CA SER A 73 -17.16 10.88 -5.82
C SER A 73 -17.67 10.70 -4.38
N TRP A 74 -18.98 10.68 -4.14
CA TRP A 74 -19.59 10.39 -2.84
C TRP A 74 -19.71 8.89 -2.55
N ASP A 75 -19.56 8.04 -3.56
CA ASP A 75 -19.51 6.60 -3.37
C ASP A 75 -18.09 6.20 -2.86
N ASN A 76 -18.02 5.67 -1.64
CA ASN A 76 -16.77 5.15 -1.08
C ASN A 76 -16.12 4.09 -1.97
N GLY A 77 -16.92 3.35 -2.76
CA GLY A 77 -16.40 2.40 -3.75
C GLY A 77 -15.56 3.06 -4.83
N MET A 78 -15.80 4.32 -5.17
CA MET A 78 -15.00 5.04 -6.16
C MET A 78 -13.58 5.32 -5.70
N ILE A 79 -13.38 5.65 -4.42
CA ILE A 79 -12.05 5.84 -3.85
C ILE A 79 -11.22 4.55 -3.95
N HIS A 80 -11.86 3.40 -3.79
CA HIS A 80 -11.22 2.09 -3.89
C HIS A 80 -11.17 1.53 -5.32
N ARG A 81 -11.81 2.20 -6.29
CA ARG A 81 -11.81 1.82 -7.71
C ARG A 81 -10.90 2.68 -8.58
N GLN A 82 -10.03 3.45 -7.98
CA GLN A 82 -9.15 4.38 -8.69
C GLN A 82 -8.14 3.70 -9.64
N TRP A 83 -7.96 2.40 -9.55
CA TRP A 83 -7.23 1.58 -10.52
C TRP A 83 -8.11 0.98 -11.63
N ALA A 84 -9.41 1.16 -11.56
CA ALA A 84 -10.34 0.80 -12.63
C ALA A 84 -10.47 1.98 -13.60
N TRP A 85 -9.40 2.25 -14.30
CA TRP A 85 -9.28 3.34 -15.26
C TRP A 85 -10.46 3.35 -16.25
N GLY A 86 -11.06 4.51 -16.43
CA GLY A 86 -12.23 4.67 -17.30
C GLY A 86 -13.60 4.68 -16.61
N ASN A 87 -13.66 4.46 -15.29
CA ASN A 87 -14.93 4.51 -14.52
C ASN A 87 -15.26 5.92 -13.98
N GLY A 88 -14.87 6.97 -14.68
CA GLY A 88 -15.08 8.34 -14.21
C GLY A 88 -14.15 8.78 -13.08
N VAL A 89 -13.19 7.95 -12.69
CA VAL A 89 -12.16 8.33 -11.72
C VAL A 89 -11.18 9.31 -12.33
N CYS A 90 -10.73 10.28 -11.53
CA CYS A 90 -9.63 11.14 -11.95
C CYS A 90 -8.34 10.32 -12.08
N VAL A 91 -7.59 10.56 -13.14
CA VAL A 91 -6.30 9.89 -13.37
C VAL A 91 -5.15 10.69 -12.77
N PRO A 92 -4.03 10.05 -12.40
CA PRO A 92 -2.85 10.77 -11.94
C PRO A 92 -2.27 11.62 -13.08
N SER A 93 -1.80 12.83 -12.75
CA SER A 93 -1.11 13.70 -13.70
C SER A 93 0.24 13.09 -14.10
N GLN A 94 0.75 13.51 -15.28
CA GLN A 94 2.09 13.12 -15.72
C GLN A 94 3.18 13.59 -14.74
N GLU A 95 2.99 14.75 -14.13
CA GLU A 95 3.89 15.27 -13.10
C GLU A 95 3.90 14.35 -11.87
N TYR A 96 2.72 13.94 -11.39
CA TYR A 96 2.60 13.00 -10.27
C TYR A 96 3.29 11.67 -10.57
N CYS A 97 3.05 11.10 -11.74
CA CYS A 97 3.69 9.85 -12.16
C CYS A 97 5.21 9.97 -12.23
N THR A 98 5.72 11.09 -12.73
CA THR A 98 7.16 11.39 -12.83
C THR A 98 7.78 11.55 -11.44
N ASN A 99 7.13 12.27 -10.54
CA ASN A 99 7.59 12.44 -9.17
C ASN A 99 7.63 11.12 -8.41
N PHE A 100 6.60 10.29 -8.55
CA PHE A 100 6.57 8.95 -7.98
C PHE A 100 7.70 8.07 -8.51
N TYR A 101 7.91 8.07 -9.83
CA TYR A 101 9.01 7.37 -10.48
C TYR A 101 10.36 7.79 -9.90
N ASN A 102 10.66 9.08 -9.88
CA ASN A 102 11.93 9.61 -9.39
C ASN A 102 12.18 9.27 -7.92
N ARG A 103 11.16 9.40 -7.06
CA ARG A 103 11.27 9.04 -5.64
C ARG A 103 11.51 7.55 -5.43
N THR A 104 10.87 6.71 -6.22
CA THR A 104 11.08 5.26 -6.15
C THR A 104 12.48 4.87 -6.62
N LEU A 105 12.98 5.48 -7.69
CA LEU A 105 14.36 5.28 -8.14
C LEU A 105 15.38 5.73 -7.09
N ASP A 106 15.13 6.86 -6.42
CA ASP A 106 16.00 7.33 -5.34
C ASP A 106 16.10 6.29 -4.21
N VAL A 107 14.98 5.69 -3.82
CA VAL A 107 14.94 4.59 -2.83
C VAL A 107 15.74 3.37 -3.31
N ILE A 108 15.53 2.94 -4.56
CA ILE A 108 16.25 1.79 -5.13
C ILE A 108 17.75 2.05 -5.13
N ASN A 109 18.18 3.19 -5.66
CA ASN A 109 19.59 3.51 -5.86
C ASN A 109 20.36 3.75 -4.54
N ARG A 110 19.68 4.34 -3.54
CA ARG A 110 20.34 4.63 -2.24
C ARG A 110 20.37 3.46 -1.28
N TYR A 111 19.35 2.62 -1.32
CA TYR A 111 19.16 1.61 -0.27
C TYR A 111 19.26 0.17 -0.79
N ASN A 112 19.28 -0.05 -2.10
CA ASN A 112 19.36 -1.37 -2.74
C ASN A 112 18.40 -2.37 -2.08
N PRO A 113 17.07 -2.13 -2.05
CA PRO A 113 16.13 -3.06 -1.45
C PRO A 113 16.16 -4.41 -2.18
N ASP A 114 15.92 -5.49 -1.44
CA ASP A 114 15.80 -6.84 -1.99
C ASP A 114 14.34 -7.11 -2.42
N LEU A 115 13.40 -6.28 -1.92
CA LEU A 115 11.97 -6.41 -2.17
C LEU A 115 11.33 -5.04 -2.36
N LEU A 116 10.51 -4.90 -3.40
CA LEU A 116 9.56 -3.79 -3.56
C LEU A 116 8.14 -4.34 -3.49
N TYR A 117 7.30 -3.67 -2.71
CA TYR A 117 5.90 -4.02 -2.54
C TYR A 117 5.02 -2.82 -2.89
N PHE A 118 4.19 -2.97 -3.92
CA PHE A 118 3.15 -2.02 -4.27
C PHE A 118 1.80 -2.57 -3.82
N ASP A 119 1.27 -2.01 -2.75
CA ASP A 119 0.12 -2.56 -2.03
C ASP A 119 -1.22 -2.34 -2.73
N VAL A 120 -1.24 -2.04 -3.99
CA VAL A 120 -2.48 -1.58 -4.58
C VAL A 120 -2.88 -2.21 -5.88
N THR A 121 -1.99 -2.24 -6.85
CA THR A 121 -2.40 -2.63 -8.19
C THR A 121 -1.37 -3.53 -8.87
N VAL A 122 -1.53 -3.65 -10.16
CA VAL A 122 -0.49 -3.96 -11.15
C VAL A 122 0.69 -3.02 -10.93
N ALA A 123 1.67 -2.99 -11.81
CA ALA A 123 2.70 -1.95 -11.78
C ALA A 123 2.06 -0.56 -11.66
N PRO A 124 2.53 0.33 -10.76
CA PRO A 124 1.89 1.61 -10.47
C PRO A 124 1.55 2.40 -11.72
N PHE A 125 0.33 2.94 -11.76
CA PHE A 125 -0.24 3.75 -12.84
C PHE A 125 -0.47 3.07 -14.19
N TYR A 126 -0.16 1.79 -14.34
CA TYR A 126 -0.46 1.08 -15.58
C TYR A 126 -1.99 0.92 -15.77
N PRO A 127 -2.56 1.14 -16.95
CA PRO A 127 -1.91 1.53 -18.23
C PRO A 127 -1.85 3.05 -18.48
N VAL A 128 -2.19 3.89 -17.52
CA VAL A 128 -2.23 5.36 -17.68
C VAL A 128 -0.82 5.93 -17.86
N SER A 129 0.17 5.34 -17.21
CA SER A 129 1.59 5.69 -17.33
C SER A 129 2.45 4.43 -17.31
N ASP A 130 3.61 4.51 -17.95
CA ASP A 130 4.62 3.46 -17.94
C ASP A 130 5.59 3.53 -16.75
N ALA A 131 5.37 4.47 -15.83
CA ALA A 131 6.25 4.69 -14.67
C ALA A 131 6.49 3.41 -13.87
N GLY A 132 5.45 2.62 -13.58
CA GLY A 132 5.56 1.36 -12.87
C GLY A 132 6.36 0.30 -13.63
N LEU A 133 6.22 0.23 -14.95
CA LEU A 133 7.01 -0.69 -15.79
C LEU A 133 8.49 -0.29 -15.81
N LYS A 134 8.78 1.01 -15.91
CA LYS A 134 10.14 1.55 -15.83
C LYS A 134 10.78 1.31 -14.47
N ILE A 135 10.01 1.44 -13.38
CA ILE A 135 10.47 1.10 -12.03
C ILE A 135 10.86 -0.38 -11.95
N ALA A 136 10.02 -1.29 -12.44
CA ALA A 136 10.30 -2.72 -12.44
C ALA A 136 11.58 -3.04 -13.23
N ALA A 137 11.70 -2.50 -14.44
CA ALA A 137 12.88 -2.68 -15.26
C ALA A 137 14.16 -2.16 -14.59
N HIS A 138 14.09 -0.95 -14.01
CA HIS A 138 15.22 -0.37 -13.29
C HIS A 138 15.59 -1.21 -12.06
N PHE A 139 14.61 -1.62 -11.26
CA PHE A 139 14.82 -2.39 -10.04
C PHE A 139 15.54 -3.73 -10.31
N TYR A 140 15.06 -4.49 -11.28
CA TYR A 140 15.67 -5.77 -11.65
C TYR A 140 17.06 -5.60 -12.25
N ASN A 141 17.23 -4.64 -13.17
CA ASN A 141 18.55 -4.37 -13.77
C ASN A 141 19.56 -3.88 -12.74
N HIS A 142 19.15 -3.01 -11.83
CA HIS A 142 20.00 -2.51 -10.74
C HIS A 142 20.40 -3.65 -9.79
N ASN A 143 19.45 -4.51 -9.41
CA ASN A 143 19.75 -5.67 -8.58
C ASN A 143 20.74 -6.63 -9.27
N MET A 144 20.51 -6.98 -10.53
CA MET A 144 21.43 -7.83 -11.30
C MET A 144 22.83 -7.22 -11.41
N ALA A 145 22.93 -5.91 -11.62
CA ALA A 145 24.22 -5.23 -11.69
C ALA A 145 25.00 -5.32 -10.37
N THR A 146 24.31 -5.24 -9.24
CA THR A 146 24.91 -5.32 -7.88
C THR A 146 25.18 -6.76 -7.42
N HIS A 147 24.55 -7.78 -8.06
CA HIS A 147 24.66 -9.20 -7.71
C HIS A 147 25.33 -10.05 -8.79
N LYS A 148 26.29 -9.49 -9.53
CA LYS A 148 27.11 -10.20 -10.53
C LYS A 148 26.26 -10.89 -11.62
N GLY A 149 25.20 -10.26 -12.05
CA GLY A 149 24.29 -10.77 -13.07
C GLY A 149 23.19 -11.70 -12.57
N LYS A 150 23.12 -11.98 -11.27
CA LYS A 150 22.03 -12.76 -10.69
C LYS A 150 20.88 -11.85 -10.27
N LEU A 151 19.65 -12.27 -10.54
CA LEU A 151 18.45 -11.61 -10.01
C LEU A 151 18.15 -12.17 -8.61
N GLU A 152 18.34 -11.34 -7.59
CA GLU A 152 18.10 -11.68 -6.18
C GLU A 152 17.11 -10.69 -5.56
N ALA A 153 16.15 -10.20 -6.34
CA ALA A 153 15.13 -9.26 -5.92
C ALA A 153 13.75 -9.70 -6.36
N VAL A 154 12.74 -9.31 -5.61
CA VAL A 154 11.34 -9.56 -5.92
C VAL A 154 10.51 -8.28 -5.87
N MET A 155 9.53 -8.18 -6.75
CA MET A 155 8.55 -7.10 -6.77
C MET A 155 7.15 -7.69 -6.69
N PHE A 156 6.35 -7.19 -5.75
CA PHE A 156 4.97 -7.65 -5.55
C PHE A 156 3.96 -6.71 -6.18
N GLY A 157 2.85 -7.30 -6.64
CA GLY A 157 1.67 -6.58 -7.09
C GLY A 157 0.40 -7.38 -6.80
N LYS A 158 -0.74 -6.73 -6.61
CA LYS A 158 -1.99 -7.37 -6.18
C LYS A 158 -2.84 -7.87 -7.34
N ILE A 159 -3.24 -7.00 -8.22
CA ILE A 159 -4.20 -7.30 -9.30
C ILE A 159 -3.42 -7.64 -10.58
N LEU A 160 -2.84 -8.83 -10.62
CA LEU A 160 -2.01 -9.28 -11.74
C LEU A 160 -2.74 -10.31 -12.61
N ASP A 161 -2.72 -10.10 -13.92
CA ASP A 161 -3.06 -11.15 -14.87
C ASP A 161 -1.93 -12.20 -15.01
N GLU A 162 -2.16 -13.26 -15.76
CA GLU A 162 -1.19 -14.35 -15.91
C GLU A 162 0.12 -13.91 -16.56
N ASN A 163 0.10 -12.92 -17.45
CA ASN A 163 1.34 -12.42 -18.09
C ASN A 163 2.14 -11.55 -17.11
N GLN A 164 1.46 -10.74 -16.34
CA GLN A 164 2.09 -9.88 -15.33
C GLN A 164 2.74 -10.69 -14.22
N ARG A 165 2.16 -11.84 -13.84
CA ARG A 165 2.74 -12.78 -12.86
C ARG A 165 4.06 -13.43 -13.31
N LYS A 166 4.44 -13.30 -14.57
CA LYS A 166 5.77 -13.70 -15.05
C LYS A 166 6.88 -12.73 -14.64
N ALA A 167 6.51 -11.48 -14.31
CA ALA A 167 7.44 -10.42 -13.95
C ALA A 167 7.32 -9.99 -12.49
N LEU A 168 6.13 -10.15 -11.88
CA LEU A 168 5.85 -9.76 -10.51
C LEU A 168 5.28 -10.93 -9.72
N VAL A 169 5.58 -10.99 -8.43
CA VAL A 169 4.96 -11.95 -7.52
C VAL A 169 3.55 -11.49 -7.17
N TRP A 170 2.59 -12.35 -7.39
CA TRP A 170 1.19 -12.05 -7.08
C TRP A 170 0.93 -12.07 -5.58
N ASP A 171 0.38 -10.99 -5.04
CA ASP A 171 -0.07 -10.90 -3.65
C ASP A 171 -1.60 -10.94 -3.57
N VAL A 172 -2.12 -11.85 -2.76
CA VAL A 172 -3.56 -12.07 -2.52
C VAL A 172 -3.92 -11.56 -1.13
N GLU A 173 -4.76 -10.55 -1.04
CA GLU A 173 -5.18 -10.03 0.26
C GLU A 173 -6.21 -10.93 0.93
N ARG A 174 -5.88 -11.40 2.15
CA ARG A 174 -6.79 -12.17 3.04
C ARG A 174 -7.42 -13.40 2.40
N GLY A 175 -6.67 -14.10 1.57
CA GLY A 175 -7.20 -15.28 0.90
C GLY A 175 -6.11 -16.19 0.36
N ALA A 176 -6.56 -17.24 -0.32
CA ALA A 176 -5.69 -18.16 -1.06
C ALA A 176 -6.43 -18.62 -2.32
N PRO A 177 -5.72 -18.91 -3.41
CA PRO A 177 -6.29 -19.59 -4.57
C PRO A 177 -6.90 -20.94 -4.16
N ASN A 178 -7.87 -21.41 -4.92
CA ASN A 178 -8.51 -22.72 -4.70
C ASN A 178 -7.75 -23.89 -5.37
N LYS A 179 -6.56 -23.62 -5.94
CA LYS A 179 -5.70 -24.59 -6.62
C LYS A 179 -4.23 -24.28 -6.36
N ILE A 180 -3.37 -25.25 -6.61
CA ILE A 180 -1.90 -25.06 -6.62
C ILE A 180 -1.55 -24.09 -7.76
N ILE A 181 -0.69 -23.13 -7.47
CA ILE A 181 -0.17 -22.16 -8.45
C ILE A 181 1.29 -22.51 -8.72
N ASP A 182 1.66 -22.64 -9.99
CA ASP A 182 3.02 -23.02 -10.39
C ASP A 182 4.05 -21.94 -10.05
N GLN A 183 3.70 -20.66 -10.24
CA GLN A 183 4.54 -19.53 -9.86
C GLN A 183 4.42 -19.24 -8.37
N PRO A 184 5.51 -18.84 -7.71
CA PRO A 184 5.44 -18.32 -6.33
C PRO A 184 4.46 -17.17 -6.21
N TRP A 185 3.71 -17.15 -5.14
CA TRP A 185 2.75 -16.10 -4.80
C TRP A 185 2.76 -15.83 -3.30
N GLN A 186 2.12 -14.76 -2.86
CA GLN A 186 2.01 -14.38 -1.47
C GLN A 186 0.56 -14.18 -1.09
N SER A 187 0.23 -14.47 0.17
CA SER A 187 -0.98 -13.96 0.81
C SER A 187 -0.60 -13.06 1.96
N CYS A 188 -1.14 -11.83 1.97
CA CYS A 188 -1.03 -10.96 3.13
C CYS A 188 -2.29 -11.05 4.00
N SER A 189 -2.10 -11.20 5.31
CA SER A 189 -3.18 -11.27 6.31
C SER A 189 -2.72 -10.66 7.63
N CYS A 190 -3.63 -10.54 8.59
CA CYS A 190 -3.35 -10.03 9.93
C CYS A 190 -3.97 -10.95 10.99
N ILE A 191 -3.43 -10.92 12.19
CA ILE A 191 -4.02 -11.62 13.35
C ILE A 191 -5.31 -10.91 13.74
N GLY A 192 -5.27 -9.62 14.02
CA GLY A 192 -6.41 -8.75 14.28
C GLY A 192 -6.69 -7.78 13.10
N GLY A 193 -6.13 -6.60 13.13
CA GLY A 193 -6.23 -5.58 12.07
C GLY A 193 -4.89 -5.34 11.36
N TRP A 194 -4.90 -4.49 10.31
CA TRP A 194 -3.67 -4.01 9.66
C TRP A 194 -2.87 -3.06 10.55
N HIS A 195 -3.57 -2.34 11.42
CA HIS A 195 -3.02 -1.44 12.41
C HIS A 195 -3.58 -1.80 13.78
N TYR A 196 -2.88 -1.43 14.86
CA TYR A 196 -3.38 -1.63 16.20
C TYR A 196 -4.74 -0.94 16.38
N ASN A 197 -5.70 -1.68 16.91
CA ASN A 197 -7.06 -1.19 17.10
C ASN A 197 -7.58 -1.63 18.47
N THR A 198 -7.81 -0.66 19.37
CA THR A 198 -8.31 -0.89 20.72
C THR A 198 -9.65 -1.62 20.77
N SER A 199 -10.53 -1.40 19.77
CA SER A 199 -11.81 -2.10 19.69
C SER A 199 -11.64 -3.60 19.44
N ILE A 200 -10.67 -4.00 18.61
CA ILE A 200 -10.31 -5.43 18.39
C ILE A 200 -9.79 -6.04 19.68
N TYR A 201 -8.92 -5.30 20.38
CA TYR A 201 -8.37 -5.72 21.67
C TYR A 201 -9.47 -5.91 22.74
N GLU A 202 -10.34 -4.93 22.91
CA GLU A 202 -11.41 -4.94 23.91
C GLU A 202 -12.42 -6.07 23.66
N LYS A 203 -12.79 -6.29 22.38
CA LYS A 203 -13.75 -7.32 21.99
C LYS A 203 -13.12 -8.69 21.77
N ASN A 204 -11.81 -8.81 21.86
CA ASN A 204 -11.05 -10.03 21.58
C ASN A 204 -11.32 -10.61 20.17
N GLU A 205 -11.36 -9.75 19.16
CA GLU A 205 -11.66 -10.11 17.76
C GLU A 205 -10.39 -10.50 16.99
N TYR A 206 -9.61 -11.43 17.53
CA TYR A 206 -8.40 -11.97 16.92
C TYR A 206 -8.64 -13.32 16.27
N LYS A 207 -7.88 -13.62 15.21
CA LYS A 207 -7.78 -14.98 14.69
C LYS A 207 -7.03 -15.86 15.71
N SER A 208 -7.50 -17.09 15.92
CA SER A 208 -6.80 -18.03 16.81
C SER A 208 -5.50 -18.52 16.18
N ALA A 209 -4.57 -18.99 17.00
CA ALA A 209 -3.33 -19.66 16.55
C ALA A 209 -3.64 -20.82 15.59
N ALA A 210 -4.64 -21.65 15.92
CA ALA A 210 -5.08 -22.74 15.05
C ALA A 210 -5.58 -22.26 13.67
N TYR A 211 -6.25 -21.09 13.61
CA TYR A 211 -6.65 -20.50 12.34
C TYR A 211 -5.44 -20.04 11.51
N VAL A 212 -4.48 -19.37 12.16
CA VAL A 212 -3.25 -18.88 11.50
C VAL A 212 -2.43 -20.07 10.99
N ALA A 213 -2.30 -21.14 11.79
CA ALA A 213 -1.62 -22.37 11.38
C ALA A 213 -2.28 -23.02 10.16
N LYS A 214 -3.60 -23.15 10.16
CA LYS A 214 -4.34 -23.67 8.98
C LYS A 214 -4.16 -22.80 7.74
N LEU A 215 -4.19 -21.48 7.93
CA LEU A 215 -3.96 -20.54 6.84
C LEU A 215 -2.55 -20.70 6.25
N LEU A 216 -1.52 -20.81 7.09
CA LEU A 216 -0.15 -21.04 6.66
C LEU A 216 -0.04 -22.35 5.86
N VAL A 217 -0.56 -23.46 6.42
CA VAL A 217 -0.53 -24.77 5.76
C VAL A 217 -1.23 -24.73 4.39
N ASP A 218 -2.41 -24.11 4.32
CA ASP A 218 -3.16 -23.96 3.07
C ASP A 218 -2.38 -23.16 2.02
N ILE A 219 -1.78 -22.04 2.40
CA ILE A 219 -0.98 -21.18 1.53
C ILE A 219 0.27 -21.91 1.02
N VAL A 220 1.03 -22.53 1.93
CA VAL A 220 2.29 -23.20 1.59
C VAL A 220 2.03 -24.45 0.73
N SER A 221 0.96 -25.20 1.01
CA SER A 221 0.58 -26.36 0.18
C SER A 221 0.22 -26.00 -1.26
N LYS A 222 -0.05 -24.73 -1.52
CA LYS A 222 -0.38 -24.18 -2.85
C LYS A 222 0.77 -23.38 -3.47
N ASN A 223 2.01 -23.57 -2.99
CA ASN A 223 3.22 -22.88 -3.44
C ASN A 223 3.23 -21.36 -3.10
N GLY A 224 2.54 -20.96 -2.03
CA GLY A 224 2.48 -19.58 -1.56
C GLY A 224 3.33 -19.30 -0.34
N ASN A 225 3.47 -18.02 -0.02
CA ASN A 225 4.07 -17.49 1.19
C ASN A 225 3.05 -16.71 2.00
N LEU A 226 3.07 -16.81 3.32
CA LEU A 226 2.24 -16.00 4.20
C LEU A 226 3.02 -14.78 4.69
N LEU A 227 2.50 -13.58 4.40
CA LEU A 227 2.88 -12.32 5.07
C LEU A 227 1.86 -12.04 6.17
N LEU A 228 2.24 -12.29 7.42
CA LEU A 228 1.37 -12.08 8.58
C LEU A 228 1.68 -10.74 9.24
N SER A 229 0.70 -9.83 9.23
CA SER A 229 0.80 -8.56 9.94
C SER A 229 0.47 -8.75 11.42
N VAL A 230 1.39 -8.24 12.25
CA VAL A 230 1.25 -8.18 13.71
C VAL A 230 1.49 -6.72 14.11
N PRO A 231 0.45 -5.91 14.27
CA PRO A 231 0.61 -4.49 14.52
C PRO A 231 1.17 -4.21 15.90
N LEU A 232 1.99 -3.16 15.99
CA LEU A 232 2.53 -2.67 17.25
C LEU A 232 1.65 -1.57 17.84
N ARG A 233 1.61 -1.48 19.16
CA ARG A 233 1.10 -0.31 19.89
C ARG A 233 1.96 0.93 19.58
N ALA A 234 1.45 2.10 19.92
CA ALA A 234 2.13 3.37 19.69
C ALA A 234 3.49 3.48 20.40
N ASP A 235 3.69 2.75 21.47
CA ASP A 235 4.96 2.67 22.21
C ASP A 235 5.96 1.63 21.66
N GLY A 236 5.59 0.95 20.56
CA GLY A 236 6.41 -0.07 19.91
C GLY A 236 6.32 -1.46 20.54
N THR A 237 5.43 -1.68 21.49
CA THR A 237 5.23 -3.01 22.10
C THR A 237 4.19 -3.82 21.34
N PHE A 238 4.24 -5.16 21.48
CA PHE A 238 3.16 -6.03 21.06
C PHE A 238 1.98 -5.94 22.02
N ASP A 239 0.80 -6.23 21.49
CA ASP A 239 -0.38 -6.57 22.26
C ASP A 239 -0.20 -7.96 22.84
N GLU A 240 -0.46 -8.14 24.16
CA GLU A 240 -0.26 -9.41 24.85
C GLU A 240 -1.17 -10.54 24.33
N LYS A 241 -2.30 -10.21 23.70
CA LYS A 241 -3.17 -11.21 23.07
C LYS A 241 -2.61 -11.67 21.73
N GLU A 242 -2.05 -10.77 20.94
CA GLU A 242 -1.33 -11.13 19.70
C GLU A 242 -0.04 -11.89 20.02
N GLU A 243 0.72 -11.47 21.03
CA GLU A 243 1.91 -12.17 21.49
C GLU A 243 1.60 -13.60 21.94
N LYS A 244 0.50 -13.79 22.69
CA LYS A 244 0.03 -15.12 23.09
C LYS A 244 -0.28 -15.99 21.87
N ILE A 245 -0.99 -15.45 20.87
CA ILE A 245 -1.33 -16.17 19.63
C ILE A 245 -0.06 -16.56 18.87
N LEU A 246 0.94 -15.68 18.79
CA LEU A 246 2.23 -15.99 18.16
C LEU A 246 3.00 -17.08 18.89
N ASN A 247 2.95 -17.10 20.21
CA ASN A 247 3.61 -18.13 21.01
C ASN A 247 2.90 -19.51 20.96
N GLU A 248 1.60 -19.52 20.66
CA GLU A 248 0.82 -20.75 20.45
C GLU A 248 0.91 -21.28 19.00
N PHE A 249 1.32 -20.45 18.06
CA PHE A 249 1.44 -20.75 16.62
C PHE A 249 2.77 -21.40 16.28
#